data_03214dc9f4c22237bf3c9f9aca3c6785
#
_entry.id   03214dc9f4c22237bf3c9f9aca3c6785
#
_cell.length_a   1.000
_cell.length_b   1.000
_cell.length_c   1.000
_cell.angle_alpha   90.00
_cell.angle_beta   90.00
_cell.angle_gamma   90.00
#
_symmetry.space_group_name_H-M   'P 1'
#
loop_
_entity.id
_entity.type
_entity.pdbx_description
1 polymer ?
#
loop_
_entity_poly.entity_id
_entity_poly.type
_entity_poly.pdbx_seq_one_letter_code
_entity_poly.pdbx_strand_id
1 'polypeptide(L)'
;MAEFDFDEIYKTYFNDVFLYIRRLSHDEHIAEEITSEAFFKALRSLDSFRGDCDIRVWLCQIAKNCYYTYLKKASRIKSIEEIETIVLTEQTDTIEEQLARHDEAECIQKLLHDLPKPYKEVFMWRVFAELSFKQIGQIFHKSENWACVTYHRAKNKLKKQMEELR
;
A
#
# COMPACT_ATOMS: atom_id res chain seq x y z
N MET A 1 19.28 -20.76 -13.86
CA MET A 1 18.02 -20.58 -13.13
C MET A 1 18.32 -20.24 -11.68
N ALA A 2 17.88 -19.09 -11.23
CA ALA A 2 17.98 -18.76 -9.81
C ALA A 2 16.96 -19.62 -9.05
N GLU A 3 17.45 -20.54 -8.24
CA GLU A 3 16.60 -21.20 -7.26
C GLU A 3 16.31 -20.17 -6.16
N PHE A 4 15.09 -19.65 -6.12
CA PHE A 4 14.67 -18.76 -5.05
C PHE A 4 14.30 -19.61 -3.83
N ASP A 5 15.08 -19.48 -2.78
CA ASP A 5 14.71 -20.04 -1.47
C ASP A 5 13.63 -19.18 -0.85
N PHE A 6 12.43 -19.73 -0.70
CA PHE A 6 11.29 -19.03 -0.14
C PHE A 6 11.55 -18.54 1.30
N ASP A 7 12.26 -19.34 2.10
CA ASP A 7 12.59 -18.95 3.48
C ASP A 7 13.47 -17.69 3.53
N GLU A 8 14.44 -17.58 2.62
CA GLU A 8 15.26 -16.38 2.51
C GLU A 8 14.44 -15.17 2.05
N ILE A 9 13.57 -15.37 1.07
CA ILE A 9 12.67 -14.33 0.58
C ILE A 9 11.76 -13.84 1.69
N TYR A 10 11.18 -14.75 2.44
CA TYR A 10 10.31 -14.42 3.57
C TYR A 10 11.05 -13.59 4.62
N LYS A 11 12.21 -14.05 5.07
CA LYS A 11 13.02 -13.36 6.08
C LYS A 11 13.51 -12.00 5.62
N THR A 12 13.85 -11.88 4.35
CA THR A 12 14.43 -10.65 3.80
C THR A 12 13.37 -9.58 3.54
N TYR A 13 12.21 -9.96 3.03
CA TYR A 13 11.23 -9.02 2.49
C TYR A 13 9.94 -8.90 3.28
N PHE A 14 9.67 -9.79 4.24
CA PHE A 14 8.41 -9.75 5.00
C PHE A 14 8.18 -8.38 5.65
N ASN A 15 9.19 -7.87 6.33
CA ASN A 15 9.08 -6.59 7.02
C ASN A 15 8.84 -5.42 6.05
N ASP A 16 9.50 -5.43 4.89
CA ASP A 16 9.32 -4.39 3.87
C ASP A 16 7.89 -4.37 3.33
N VAL A 17 7.34 -5.53 3.03
CA VAL A 17 5.96 -5.67 2.54
C VAL A 17 4.97 -5.32 3.64
N PHE A 18 5.22 -5.77 4.87
CA PHE A 18 4.41 -5.44 6.04
C PHE A 18 4.31 -3.93 6.24
N LEU A 19 5.44 -3.21 6.21
CA LEU A 19 5.48 -1.76 6.36
C LEU A 19 4.71 -1.06 5.24
N TYR A 20 4.82 -1.57 4.02
CA TYR A 20 4.06 -1.04 2.89
C TYR A 20 2.55 -1.12 3.13
N ILE A 21 2.05 -2.29 3.52
CA ILE A 21 0.62 -2.48 3.77
C ILE A 21 0.17 -1.72 5.02
N ARG A 22 1.00 -1.65 6.05
CA ARG A 22 0.70 -0.85 7.26
C ARG A 22 0.52 0.63 6.92
N ARG A 23 1.36 1.17 6.05
CA ARG A 23 1.24 2.56 5.59
C ARG A 23 -0.01 2.79 4.74
N LEU A 24 -0.42 1.78 3.97
CA LEU A 24 -1.67 1.82 3.19
C LEU A 24 -2.90 1.72 4.07
N SER A 25 -2.93 0.78 5.00
CA SER A 25 -4.12 0.44 5.77
C SER A 25 -4.25 1.23 7.07
N HIS A 26 -3.16 1.76 7.59
CA HIS A 26 -3.06 2.37 8.92
C HIS A 26 -3.52 1.43 10.05
N ASP A 27 -3.43 0.12 9.82
CA ASP A 27 -3.86 -0.91 10.76
C ASP A 27 -2.85 -2.03 10.76
N GLU A 28 -2.23 -2.27 11.92
CA GLU A 28 -1.19 -3.28 12.09
C GLU A 28 -1.73 -4.70 11.89
N HIS A 29 -2.95 -4.96 12.35
CA HIS A 29 -3.58 -6.27 12.26
C HIS A 29 -3.94 -6.62 10.81
N ILE A 30 -4.50 -5.68 10.08
CA ILE A 30 -4.79 -5.83 8.65
C ILE A 30 -3.49 -6.03 7.87
N ALA A 31 -2.45 -5.24 8.19
CA ALA A 31 -1.16 -5.35 7.54
C ALA A 31 -0.54 -6.74 7.73
N GLU A 32 -0.60 -7.28 8.93
CA GLU A 32 -0.07 -8.62 9.23
C GLU A 32 -0.83 -9.70 8.43
N GLU A 33 -2.15 -9.64 8.44
CA GLU A 33 -3.01 -10.59 7.74
C GLU A 33 -2.79 -10.54 6.22
N ILE A 34 -2.78 -9.35 5.64
CA ILE A 34 -2.58 -9.16 4.20
C ILE A 34 -1.18 -9.57 3.76
N THR A 35 -0.17 -9.23 4.55
CA THR A 35 1.21 -9.61 4.25
C THR A 35 1.37 -11.13 4.27
N SER A 36 0.81 -11.80 5.25
CA SER A 36 0.84 -13.27 5.35
C SER A 36 0.15 -13.92 4.15
N GLU A 37 -1.01 -13.40 3.76
CA GLU A 37 -1.74 -13.87 2.57
C GLU A 37 -0.91 -13.67 1.30
N ALA A 38 -0.26 -12.50 1.18
CA ALA A 38 0.57 -12.19 0.02
C ALA A 38 1.75 -13.17 -0.11
N PHE A 39 2.43 -13.48 1.00
CA PHE A 39 3.53 -14.44 0.98
C PHE A 39 3.05 -15.87 0.69
N PHE A 40 1.88 -16.24 1.15
CA PHE A 40 1.28 -17.53 0.80
C PHE A 40 1.01 -17.64 -0.69
N LYS A 41 0.46 -16.59 -1.30
CA LYS A 41 0.25 -16.53 -2.75
C LYS A 41 1.57 -16.51 -3.52
N ALA A 42 2.56 -15.79 -2.99
CA ALA A 42 3.91 -15.74 -3.58
C ALA A 42 4.56 -17.13 -3.61
N LEU A 43 4.42 -17.90 -2.53
CA LEU A 43 4.94 -19.27 -2.47
C LEU A 43 4.36 -20.14 -3.59
N ARG A 44 3.06 -20.02 -3.83
CA ARG A 44 2.37 -20.77 -4.90
C ARG A 44 2.77 -20.32 -6.30
N SER A 45 3.14 -19.05 -6.46
CA SER A 45 3.43 -18.44 -7.74
C SER A 45 4.92 -18.25 -8.01
N LEU A 46 5.78 -18.71 -7.09
CA LEU A 46 7.23 -18.49 -7.19
C LEU A 46 7.84 -19.06 -8.47
N ASP A 47 7.37 -20.23 -8.88
CA ASP A 47 7.83 -20.88 -10.12
C ASP A 47 7.47 -20.08 -11.38
N SER A 48 6.44 -19.24 -11.32
CA SER A 48 6.03 -18.39 -12.43
C SER A 48 6.70 -17.02 -12.45
N PHE A 49 7.49 -16.69 -11.42
CA PHE A 49 8.24 -15.44 -11.37
C PHE A 49 9.36 -15.47 -12.39
N ARG A 50 9.33 -14.54 -13.36
CA ARG A 50 10.25 -14.50 -14.49
C ARG A 50 11.53 -13.71 -14.27
N GLY A 51 11.63 -12.97 -13.17
CA GLY A 51 12.77 -12.10 -12.91
C GLY A 51 12.76 -10.79 -13.71
N ASP A 52 11.62 -10.43 -14.32
CA ASP A 52 11.48 -9.21 -15.11
C ASP A 52 11.54 -7.94 -14.25
N CYS A 53 11.33 -8.07 -12.95
CA CYS A 53 11.41 -6.99 -11.99
C CYS A 53 12.07 -7.48 -10.70
N ASP A 54 12.40 -6.55 -9.82
CA ASP A 54 12.88 -6.87 -8.48
C ASP A 54 11.82 -7.69 -7.74
N ILE A 55 12.23 -8.73 -7.03
CA ILE A 55 11.32 -9.60 -6.28
C ILE A 55 10.53 -8.83 -5.22
N ARG A 56 11.12 -7.80 -4.63
CA ARG A 56 10.43 -6.91 -3.68
C ARG A 56 9.24 -6.21 -4.34
N VAL A 57 9.41 -5.73 -5.57
CA VAL A 57 8.36 -5.11 -6.37
C VAL A 57 7.23 -6.09 -6.64
N TRP A 58 7.59 -7.32 -7.03
CA TRP A 58 6.63 -8.39 -7.30
C TRP A 58 5.81 -8.74 -6.06
N LEU A 59 6.47 -8.88 -4.90
CA LEU A 59 5.80 -9.14 -3.62
C LEU A 59 4.87 -8.00 -3.23
N CYS A 60 5.29 -6.75 -3.39
CA CYS A 60 4.46 -5.58 -3.09
C CYS A 60 3.23 -5.50 -4.02
N GLN A 61 3.36 -5.90 -5.28
CA GLN A 61 2.22 -5.96 -6.20
C GLN A 61 1.19 -7.01 -5.74
N ILE A 62 1.67 -8.19 -5.33
CA ILE A 62 0.78 -9.24 -4.80
C ILE A 62 0.06 -8.72 -3.55
N ALA A 63 0.79 -8.11 -2.63
CA ALA A 63 0.23 -7.57 -1.40
C ALA A 63 -0.79 -6.45 -1.66
N LYS A 64 -0.48 -5.55 -2.60
CA LYS A 64 -1.42 -4.50 -3.02
C LYS A 64 -2.72 -5.10 -3.53
N ASN A 65 -2.64 -6.11 -4.38
CA ASN A 65 -3.81 -6.78 -4.94
C ASN A 65 -4.63 -7.48 -3.85
N CYS A 66 -3.98 -8.12 -2.89
CA CYS A 66 -4.63 -8.72 -1.72
C CYS A 66 -5.37 -7.67 -0.90
N TYR A 67 -4.74 -6.53 -0.67
CA TYR A 67 -5.33 -5.43 0.10
C TYR A 67 -6.56 -4.85 -0.60
N TYR A 68 -6.50 -4.60 -1.91
CA TYR A 68 -7.65 -4.10 -2.65
C TYR A 68 -8.80 -5.11 -2.69
N THR A 69 -8.51 -6.40 -2.80
CA THR A 69 -9.53 -7.45 -2.68
C THR A 69 -10.18 -7.43 -1.30
N TYR A 70 -9.38 -7.28 -0.25
CA TYR A 70 -9.85 -7.12 1.12
C TYR A 70 -10.79 -5.91 1.25
N LEU A 71 -10.39 -4.75 0.70
CA LEU A 71 -11.21 -3.55 0.74
C LEU A 71 -12.56 -3.72 0.05
N LYS A 72 -12.60 -4.42 -1.08
CA LYS A 72 -13.85 -4.71 -1.79
C LYS A 72 -14.79 -5.56 -0.94
N LYS A 73 -14.27 -6.59 -0.29
CA LYS A 73 -15.04 -7.44 0.63
C LYS A 73 -15.52 -6.66 1.84
N ALA A 74 -14.65 -5.84 2.44
CA ALA A 74 -14.98 -5.02 3.59
C ALA A 74 -16.06 -3.99 3.28
N SER A 75 -16.04 -3.39 2.08
CA SER A 75 -17.06 -2.42 1.68
C SER A 75 -18.43 -3.04 1.49
N ARG A 76 -18.49 -4.32 1.11
CA ARG A 76 -19.77 -5.08 1.03
C ARG A 76 -20.32 -5.41 2.40
N ILE A 77 -19.46 -5.62 3.40
CA ILE A 77 -19.83 -5.98 4.77
C ILE A 77 -20.15 -4.73 5.60
N LYS A 78 -19.50 -3.59 5.33
CA LYS A 78 -19.70 -2.34 6.06
C LYS A 78 -21.13 -1.80 6.05
N SER A 79 -21.94 -2.17 5.09
CA SER A 79 -23.36 -1.78 5.09
C SER A 79 -24.17 -2.45 6.21
N ILE A 80 -23.62 -3.48 6.86
CA ILE A 80 -24.29 -4.27 7.89
C ILE A 80 -23.66 -4.09 9.29
N GLU A 81 -22.35 -3.80 9.38
CA GLU A 81 -21.58 -3.81 10.63
C GLU A 81 -21.00 -2.47 11.07
N GLU A 82 -21.34 -1.35 10.43
CA GLU A 82 -20.79 -0.03 10.76
C GLU A 82 -20.98 0.41 12.24
N ILE A 83 -21.80 -0.30 12.99
CA ILE A 83 -22.19 0.10 14.35
C ILE A 83 -21.35 -0.61 15.43
N GLU A 84 -20.73 -1.76 15.15
CA GLU A 84 -20.06 -2.56 16.19
C GLU A 84 -18.54 -2.37 16.29
N THR A 85 -17.88 -1.82 15.26
CA THR A 85 -16.41 -1.76 15.21
C THR A 85 -15.79 -0.52 15.86
N ILE A 86 -16.59 0.46 16.26
CA ILE A 86 -16.09 1.72 16.86
C ILE A 86 -15.67 1.54 18.32
N VAL A 87 -15.99 0.40 18.97
CA VAL A 87 -15.92 0.27 20.43
C VAL A 87 -14.65 -0.45 20.93
N LEU A 88 -13.79 -0.97 20.08
CA LEU A 88 -12.72 -1.92 20.49
C LEU A 88 -11.28 -1.51 20.18
N THR A 89 -10.94 -0.22 20.12
CA THR A 89 -9.53 0.16 20.06
C THR A 89 -9.09 0.76 21.40
N GLU A 90 -8.44 -0.07 22.20
CA GLU A 90 -7.67 0.42 23.34
C GLU A 90 -6.42 1.12 22.82
N GLN A 91 -6.41 2.44 22.84
CA GLN A 91 -5.22 3.23 22.55
C GLN A 91 -4.98 4.22 23.70
N THR A 92 -3.68 4.47 23.94
CA THR A 92 -3.21 5.31 25.05
C THR A 92 -3.31 6.82 24.80
N ASP A 93 -3.69 7.23 23.59
CA ASP A 93 -3.85 8.65 23.24
C ASP A 93 -5.24 9.17 23.65
N THR A 94 -5.33 10.48 23.90
CA THR A 94 -6.63 11.09 24.17
C THR A 94 -7.57 10.97 22.98
N ILE A 95 -8.86 10.88 23.24
CA ILE A 95 -9.89 10.75 22.19
C ILE A 95 -9.80 11.90 21.17
N GLU A 96 -9.49 13.11 21.64
CA GLU A 96 -9.34 14.29 20.77
C GLU A 96 -8.13 14.20 19.85
N GLU A 97 -6.99 13.73 20.34
CA GLU A 97 -5.78 13.52 19.54
C GLU A 97 -5.96 12.40 18.53
N GLN A 98 -6.64 11.33 18.93
CA GLN A 98 -6.98 10.22 18.02
C GLN A 98 -7.90 10.66 16.90
N LEU A 99 -8.94 11.46 17.22
CA LEU A 99 -9.86 12.02 16.23
C LEU A 99 -9.14 12.95 15.26
N ALA A 100 -8.28 13.83 15.76
CA ALA A 100 -7.50 14.75 14.91
C ALA A 100 -6.58 14.00 13.93
N ARG A 101 -5.85 13.00 14.42
CA ARG A 101 -4.98 12.17 13.57
C ARG A 101 -5.78 11.33 12.59
N HIS A 102 -6.89 10.79 13.03
CA HIS A 102 -7.79 9.99 12.21
C HIS A 102 -8.39 10.82 11.08
N ASP A 103 -8.83 12.04 11.39
CA ASP A 103 -9.39 12.96 10.40
C ASP A 103 -8.36 13.39 9.37
N GLU A 104 -7.12 13.69 9.77
CA GLU A 104 -6.03 14.01 8.84
C GLU A 104 -5.67 12.81 7.98
N ALA A 105 -5.55 11.63 8.58
CA ALA A 105 -5.24 10.40 7.85
C ALA A 105 -6.37 10.04 6.87
N GLU A 106 -7.62 10.15 7.27
CA GLU A 106 -8.77 9.92 6.40
C GLU A 106 -8.80 10.91 5.24
N CYS A 107 -8.52 12.19 5.52
CA CYS A 107 -8.48 13.23 4.51
C CYS A 107 -7.41 12.92 3.44
N ILE A 108 -6.21 12.56 3.88
CA ILE A 108 -5.11 12.17 2.97
C ILE A 108 -5.49 10.91 2.18
N GLN A 109 -6.11 9.93 2.81
CA GLN A 109 -6.54 8.71 2.13
C GLN A 109 -7.60 8.99 1.06
N LYS A 110 -8.56 9.86 1.35
CA LYS A 110 -9.57 10.28 0.37
C LYS A 110 -8.94 11.00 -0.82
N LEU A 111 -8.01 11.92 -0.55
CA LEU A 111 -7.30 12.64 -1.60
C LEU A 111 -6.47 11.68 -2.47
N LEU A 112 -5.80 10.71 -1.85
CA LEU A 112 -5.07 9.67 -2.55
C LEU A 112 -6.00 8.78 -3.38
N HIS A 113 -7.14 8.41 -2.80
CA HIS A 113 -8.12 7.56 -3.48
C HIS A 113 -8.68 8.24 -4.73
N ASP A 114 -8.93 9.55 -4.65
CA ASP A 114 -9.47 10.35 -5.76
C ASP A 114 -8.42 10.75 -6.78
N LEU A 115 -7.14 10.53 -6.49
CA LEU A 115 -6.06 10.86 -7.40
C LEU A 115 -6.12 9.94 -8.63
N PRO A 116 -6.12 10.49 -9.86
CA PRO A 116 -6.21 9.66 -11.07
C PRO A 116 -5.00 8.74 -11.23
N LYS A 117 -5.19 7.61 -11.87
CA LYS A 117 -4.07 6.78 -12.33
C LYS A 117 -3.36 7.49 -13.48
N PRO A 118 -2.05 7.42 -13.62
CA PRO A 118 -1.09 6.64 -12.83
C PRO A 118 -0.56 7.37 -11.58
N TYR A 119 -0.97 8.58 -11.32
CA TYR A 119 -0.45 9.43 -10.22
C TYR A 119 -0.60 8.75 -8.86
N LYS A 120 -1.76 8.19 -8.59
CA LYS A 120 -2.05 7.48 -7.36
C LYS A 120 -1.06 6.34 -7.11
N GLU A 121 -0.88 5.48 -8.10
CA GLU A 121 -0.03 4.30 -7.97
C GLU A 121 1.45 4.68 -7.85
N VAL A 122 1.93 5.61 -8.66
CA VAL A 122 3.32 6.07 -8.58
C VAL A 122 3.62 6.68 -7.21
N PHE A 123 2.72 7.50 -6.70
CA PHE A 123 2.87 8.11 -5.37
C PHE A 123 2.93 7.03 -4.28
N MET A 124 2.02 6.06 -4.33
CA MET A 124 1.97 4.97 -3.35
C MET A 124 3.23 4.11 -3.38
N TRP A 125 3.74 3.76 -4.57
CA TRP A 125 4.97 3.00 -4.69
C TRP A 125 6.17 3.74 -4.12
N ARG A 126 6.24 5.04 -4.35
CA ARG A 126 7.36 5.86 -3.87
C ARG A 126 7.32 6.09 -2.37
N VAL A 127 6.17 6.48 -1.83
CA VAL A 127 6.03 6.90 -0.42
C VAL A 127 5.84 5.71 0.51
N PHE A 128 4.95 4.79 0.17
CA PHE A 128 4.61 3.67 1.06
C PHE A 128 5.55 2.48 0.90
N ALA A 129 5.90 2.12 -0.31
CA ALA A 129 6.80 1.00 -0.59
C ALA A 129 8.28 1.42 -0.67
N GLU A 130 8.57 2.71 -0.70
CA GLU A 130 9.93 3.27 -0.78
C GLU A 130 10.73 2.75 -1.98
N LEU A 131 10.04 2.52 -3.10
CA LEU A 131 10.69 2.07 -4.33
C LEU A 131 11.43 3.23 -5.00
N SER A 132 12.53 2.90 -5.68
CA SER A 132 13.24 3.86 -6.52
C SER A 132 12.42 4.22 -7.76
N PHE A 133 12.68 5.37 -8.36
CA PHE A 133 12.03 5.74 -9.63
C PHE A 133 12.31 4.74 -10.74
N LYS A 134 13.48 4.14 -10.73
CA LYS A 134 13.84 3.08 -11.67
C LYS A 134 12.92 1.86 -11.53
N GLN A 135 12.69 1.41 -10.28
CA GLN A 135 11.79 0.30 -9.98
C GLN A 135 10.34 0.63 -10.36
N ILE A 136 9.89 1.84 -10.05
CA ILE A 136 8.55 2.30 -10.41
C ILE A 136 8.37 2.34 -11.92
N GLY A 137 9.37 2.86 -12.65
CA GLY A 137 9.35 2.85 -14.11
C GLY A 137 9.22 1.45 -14.67
N GLN A 138 9.92 0.48 -14.10
CA GLN A 138 9.82 -0.92 -14.51
C GLN A 138 8.41 -1.49 -14.33
N ILE A 139 7.72 -1.14 -13.25
CA ILE A 139 6.32 -1.59 -13.01
C ILE A 139 5.39 -1.14 -14.16
N PHE A 140 5.57 0.08 -14.63
CA PHE A 140 4.71 0.66 -15.66
C PHE A 140 5.25 0.51 -17.08
N HIS A 141 6.39 -0.17 -17.25
CA HIS A 141 7.10 -0.27 -18.53
C HIS A 141 7.45 1.13 -19.12
N LYS A 142 7.87 2.02 -18.23
CA LYS A 142 8.24 3.41 -18.53
C LYS A 142 9.65 3.70 -18.05
N SER A 143 10.17 4.86 -18.40
CA SER A 143 11.50 5.30 -17.98
C SER A 143 11.53 5.73 -16.51
N GLU A 144 12.72 5.76 -15.94
CA GLU A 144 12.97 6.34 -14.62
C GLU A 144 12.54 7.81 -14.56
N ASN A 145 12.85 8.58 -15.60
CA ASN A 145 12.46 9.97 -15.69
C ASN A 145 10.94 10.16 -15.71
N TRP A 146 10.23 9.29 -16.42
CA TRP A 146 8.76 9.29 -16.40
C TRP A 146 8.22 9.11 -14.98
N ALA A 147 8.77 8.16 -14.23
CA ALA A 147 8.37 7.91 -12.84
C ALA A 147 8.63 9.12 -11.95
N CYS A 148 9.79 9.75 -12.09
CA CYS A 148 10.16 10.94 -11.33
C CYS A 148 9.20 12.10 -11.61
N VAL A 149 8.95 12.40 -12.88
CA VAL A 149 8.04 13.48 -13.30
C VAL A 149 6.61 13.21 -12.84
N THR A 150 6.15 11.97 -13.00
CA THR A 150 4.81 11.56 -12.57
C THR A 150 4.63 11.68 -11.06
N TYR A 151 5.64 11.28 -10.29
CA TYR A 151 5.64 11.44 -8.84
C TYR A 151 5.51 12.90 -8.41
N HIS A 152 6.33 13.79 -9.00
CA HIS A 152 6.29 15.21 -8.66
C HIS A 152 4.95 15.86 -9.04
N ARG A 153 4.36 15.46 -10.14
CA ARG A 153 3.02 15.92 -10.54
C ARG A 153 1.95 15.42 -9.56
N ALA A 154 2.05 14.17 -9.11
CA ALA A 154 1.15 13.61 -8.11
C ALA A 154 1.24 14.37 -6.79
N LYS A 155 2.46 14.63 -6.33
CA LYS A 155 2.74 15.38 -5.12
C LYS A 155 2.15 16.79 -5.18
N ASN A 156 2.33 17.47 -6.31
CA ASN A 156 1.79 18.82 -6.51
C ASN A 156 0.26 18.84 -6.52
N LYS A 157 -0.37 17.85 -7.15
CA LYS A 157 -1.84 17.70 -7.15
C LYS A 157 -2.39 17.49 -5.75
N LEU A 158 -1.78 16.63 -4.95
CA LEU A 158 -2.17 16.39 -3.57
C LEU A 158 -2.02 17.64 -2.72
N LYS A 159 -0.88 18.33 -2.84
CA LYS A 159 -0.59 19.56 -2.11
C LYS A 159 -1.63 20.64 -2.41
N LYS A 160 -1.96 20.82 -3.68
CA LYS A 160 -2.98 21.77 -4.13
C LYS A 160 -4.35 21.45 -3.53
N GLN A 161 -4.75 20.19 -3.58
CA GLN A 161 -6.03 19.74 -3.00
C GLN A 161 -6.09 19.93 -1.48
N MET A 162 -4.97 19.69 -0.79
CA MET A 162 -4.88 19.95 0.64
C MET A 162 -5.02 21.44 0.97
N GLU A 163 -4.45 22.32 0.17
CA GLU A 163 -4.57 23.78 0.33
C GLU A 163 -6.01 24.26 0.11
N GLU A 164 -6.74 23.66 -0.84
CA GLU A 164 -8.14 23.98 -1.10
C GLU A 164 -9.09 23.60 0.03
N LEU A 165 -8.69 22.65 0.89
CA LEU A 165 -9.49 22.18 2.03
C LEU A 165 -9.27 23.00 3.31
N ARG A 166 -8.31 23.94 3.33
CA ARG A 166 -8.06 24.81 4.48
C ARG A 166 -8.90 26.09 4.46
#